data_d068a481e7f2ea7317353d27e2622f5d
#
_entry.id   d068a481e7f2ea7317353d27e2622f5d
#
_cell.length_a   1.000
_cell.length_b   1.000
_cell.length_c   1.000
_cell.angle_alpha   90.00
_cell.angle_beta   90.00
_cell.angle_gamma   90.00
#
_symmetry.space_group_name_H-M   'P 1'
#
loop_
_entity.id
_entity.type
_entity.pdbx_description
1 polymer ?
#
loop_
_entity_poly.entity_id
_entity_poly.type
_entity_poly.pdbx_seq_one_letter_code
_entity_poly.pdbx_strand_id
1 'polypeptide(L)'
;FLHRKVSPSRQRKDAVKKEIQKIYDYSKQNYGAPKIAQELRKSGETISQRTVGKYMREMGIRAQWTKPWTTTTRDSDFSMELHNILNEQFNPERPNTVWCTDITYIWTQDGFAYLNCVMDLYARKIIAWTLADTMEVSTVIETINKAKACRNTDLPLIIHSDRGSQYVSNAWRKSTEKMQRSYSHSGYPYDNARIESFHSLIKRELLNRFHIINYKH
;
A
#
# COMPACT_ATOMS: atom_id res chain seq x y z
N PHE A 1 22.36 -44.49 -27.27
CA PHE A 1 21.54 -43.84 -26.21
C PHE A 1 21.73 -42.29 -26.16
N LEU A 2 22.58 -41.68 -26.99
CA LEU A 2 23.02 -40.30 -26.82
C LEU A 2 22.26 -39.21 -27.64
N HIS A 3 21.20 -39.55 -28.40
CA HIS A 3 20.50 -38.56 -29.23
C HIS A 3 18.97 -38.60 -29.12
N ARG A 4 18.42 -38.77 -27.92
CA ARG A 4 16.96 -38.64 -27.77
C ARG A 4 16.56 -37.17 -27.83
N LYS A 5 15.89 -36.76 -28.90
CA LYS A 5 15.33 -35.39 -29.01
C LYS A 5 14.43 -35.07 -27.80
N VAL A 6 14.65 -33.91 -27.22
CA VAL A 6 13.83 -33.44 -26.08
C VAL A 6 12.38 -33.31 -26.56
N SER A 7 11.44 -33.86 -25.81
CA SER A 7 10.01 -33.82 -26.19
C SER A 7 9.49 -32.38 -26.20
N PRO A 8 8.51 -32.04 -27.08
CA PRO A 8 7.94 -30.70 -27.14
C PRO A 8 7.41 -30.22 -25.79
N SER A 9 6.83 -31.10 -24.99
CA SER A 9 6.34 -30.79 -23.64
C SER A 9 7.47 -30.37 -22.70
N ARG A 10 8.63 -31.01 -22.77
CA ARG A 10 9.80 -30.66 -21.97
C ARG A 10 10.43 -29.34 -22.43
N GLN A 11 10.47 -29.10 -23.74
CA GLN A 11 10.94 -27.82 -24.30
C GLN A 11 10.07 -26.64 -23.83
N ARG A 12 8.73 -26.81 -23.88
CA ARG A 12 7.78 -25.82 -23.38
C ARG A 12 7.96 -25.58 -21.87
N LYS A 13 8.10 -26.64 -21.08
CA LYS A 13 8.34 -26.53 -19.64
C LYS A 13 9.59 -25.70 -19.35
N ASP A 14 10.69 -25.95 -20.05
CA ASP A 14 11.96 -25.27 -19.85
C ASP A 14 11.88 -23.79 -20.29
N ALA A 15 11.14 -23.50 -21.37
CA ALA A 15 10.87 -22.14 -21.81
C ALA A 15 10.05 -21.37 -20.78
N VAL A 16 8.97 -21.95 -20.27
CA VAL A 16 8.13 -21.33 -19.24
C VAL A 16 8.92 -21.10 -17.94
N LYS A 17 9.79 -22.02 -17.53
CA LYS A 17 10.66 -21.81 -16.37
C LYS A 17 11.59 -20.61 -16.54
N LYS A 18 12.14 -20.41 -17.73
CA LYS A 18 12.98 -19.23 -18.02
C LYS A 18 12.19 -17.93 -17.90
N GLU A 19 10.95 -17.92 -18.39
CA GLU A 19 10.09 -16.73 -18.25
C GLU A 19 9.65 -16.50 -16.77
N ILE A 20 9.37 -17.56 -16.03
CA ILE A 20 9.12 -17.47 -14.58
C ILE A 20 10.32 -16.82 -13.86
N GLN A 21 11.55 -17.24 -14.19
CA GLN A 21 12.76 -16.64 -13.61
C GLN A 21 12.88 -15.16 -13.93
N LYS A 22 12.69 -14.76 -15.19
CA LYS A 22 12.75 -13.35 -15.60
C LYS A 22 11.75 -12.49 -14.83
N ILE A 23 10.48 -12.93 -14.75
CA ILE A 23 9.43 -12.20 -14.02
C ILE A 23 9.76 -12.13 -12.52
N TYR A 24 10.27 -13.22 -11.95
CA TYR A 24 10.67 -13.28 -10.56
C TYR A 24 11.80 -12.30 -10.26
N ASP A 25 12.84 -12.25 -11.10
CA ASP A 25 13.99 -11.35 -10.95
C ASP A 25 13.57 -9.88 -11.21
N TYR A 26 12.75 -9.63 -12.24
CA TYR A 26 12.18 -8.32 -12.51
C TYR A 26 11.39 -7.77 -11.30
N SER A 27 10.62 -8.64 -10.65
CA SER A 27 9.87 -8.30 -9.44
C SER A 27 10.74 -8.19 -8.19
N LYS A 28 12.06 -8.30 -8.31
CA LYS A 28 12.99 -8.36 -7.17
C LYS A 28 12.58 -9.42 -6.15
N GLN A 29 12.20 -10.62 -6.66
CA GLN A 29 11.78 -11.79 -5.88
C GLN A 29 10.45 -11.63 -5.12
N ASN A 30 9.64 -10.61 -5.50
CA ASN A 30 8.36 -10.30 -4.85
C ASN A 30 7.22 -11.19 -5.28
N TYR A 31 7.21 -11.56 -6.55
CA TYR A 31 6.06 -12.22 -7.12
C TYR A 31 6.04 -13.71 -6.77
N GLY A 32 4.93 -14.14 -6.16
CA GLY A 32 4.59 -15.53 -6.00
C GLY A 32 3.83 -16.08 -7.21
N ALA A 33 3.51 -17.37 -7.16
CA ALA A 33 2.83 -18.07 -8.24
C ALA A 33 1.57 -17.37 -8.79
N PRO A 34 0.71 -16.71 -7.97
CA PRO A 34 -0.45 -15.98 -8.49
C PRO A 34 -0.09 -14.84 -9.43
N LYS A 35 0.82 -13.95 -9.00
CA LYS A 35 1.23 -12.78 -9.80
C LYS A 35 2.02 -13.21 -11.03
N ILE A 36 2.95 -14.17 -10.90
CA ILE A 36 3.71 -14.70 -12.03
C ILE A 36 2.79 -15.35 -13.08
N ALA A 37 1.78 -16.11 -12.65
CA ALA A 37 0.79 -16.69 -13.56
C ALA A 37 -0.01 -15.62 -14.30
N GLN A 38 -0.31 -14.51 -13.64
CA GLN A 38 -1.00 -13.37 -14.25
C GLN A 38 -0.13 -12.70 -15.33
N GLU A 39 1.14 -12.46 -15.06
CA GLU A 39 2.07 -11.87 -16.05
C GLU A 39 2.31 -12.79 -17.25
N LEU A 40 2.48 -14.09 -17.03
CA LEU A 40 2.60 -15.06 -18.11
C LEU A 40 1.36 -15.10 -18.99
N ARG A 41 0.15 -14.96 -18.41
CA ARG A 41 -1.09 -14.90 -19.19
C ARG A 41 -1.21 -13.62 -20.01
N LYS A 42 -0.73 -12.47 -19.49
CA LYS A 42 -0.67 -11.23 -20.26
C LYS A 42 0.25 -11.34 -21.48
N SER A 43 1.32 -12.15 -21.39
CA SER A 43 2.21 -12.45 -22.53
C SER A 43 1.70 -13.57 -23.44
N GLY A 44 0.46 -14.07 -23.25
CA GLY A 44 -0.20 -15.06 -24.10
C GLY A 44 -0.01 -16.53 -23.65
N GLU A 45 0.65 -16.80 -22.52
CA GLU A 45 0.80 -18.16 -22.03
C GLU A 45 -0.46 -18.69 -21.33
N THR A 46 -0.91 -19.87 -21.76
CA THR A 46 -2.01 -20.59 -21.08
C THR A 46 -1.45 -21.45 -19.97
N ILE A 47 -1.44 -20.93 -18.73
CA ILE A 47 -0.87 -21.62 -17.59
C ILE A 47 -1.70 -21.41 -16.31
N SER A 48 -1.79 -22.46 -15.50
CA SER A 48 -2.45 -22.38 -14.19
C SER A 48 -1.49 -21.89 -13.11
N GLN A 49 -2.03 -21.19 -12.11
CA GLN A 49 -1.30 -20.78 -10.92
C GLN A 49 -0.63 -21.97 -10.20
N ARG A 50 -1.34 -23.13 -10.17
CA ARG A 50 -0.82 -24.37 -9.57
C ARG A 50 0.43 -24.87 -10.31
N THR A 51 0.44 -24.80 -11.65
CA THR A 51 1.58 -25.19 -12.48
C THR A 51 2.77 -24.26 -12.25
N VAL A 52 2.55 -22.94 -12.20
CA VAL A 52 3.60 -21.97 -11.87
C VAL A 52 4.19 -22.26 -10.49
N GLY A 53 3.35 -22.48 -9.48
CA GLY A 53 3.82 -22.85 -8.13
C GLY A 53 4.63 -24.16 -8.08
N LYS A 54 4.28 -25.15 -8.91
CA LYS A 54 5.07 -26.37 -9.08
C LYS A 54 6.44 -26.07 -9.67
N TYR A 55 6.50 -25.25 -10.75
CA TYR A 55 7.75 -24.90 -11.40
C TYR A 55 8.66 -24.05 -10.50
N MET A 56 8.10 -23.09 -9.76
CA MET A 56 8.84 -22.31 -8.77
C MET A 56 9.51 -23.21 -7.72
N ARG A 57 8.77 -24.22 -7.20
CA ARG A 57 9.34 -25.19 -6.25
C ARG A 57 10.46 -26.03 -6.87
N GLU A 58 10.29 -26.49 -8.11
CA GLU A 58 11.32 -27.23 -8.84
C GLU A 58 12.58 -26.39 -9.11
N MET A 59 12.44 -25.06 -9.19
CA MET A 59 13.54 -24.10 -9.37
C MET A 59 14.14 -23.64 -8.04
N GLY A 60 13.57 -24.03 -6.90
CA GLY A 60 14.02 -23.61 -5.58
C GLY A 60 13.72 -22.16 -5.24
N ILE A 61 12.84 -21.48 -6.00
CA ILE A 61 12.51 -20.07 -5.80
C ILE A 61 11.19 -19.88 -5.06
N ARG A 62 11.14 -18.87 -4.17
CA ARG A 62 9.96 -18.51 -3.38
C ARG A 62 9.83 -17.00 -3.29
N ALA A 63 8.59 -16.50 -3.32
CA ALA A 63 8.36 -15.11 -3.00
C ALA A 63 8.83 -14.80 -1.57
N GLN A 64 9.40 -13.64 -1.38
CA GLN A 64 9.77 -13.20 -0.05
C GLN A 64 8.50 -12.98 0.78
N TRP A 65 8.52 -13.47 2.01
CA TRP A 65 7.43 -13.32 2.96
C TRP A 65 7.88 -12.41 4.10
N THR A 66 7.11 -11.36 4.36
CA THR A 66 7.37 -10.45 5.48
C THR A 66 6.51 -10.87 6.68
N LYS A 67 7.08 -10.82 7.88
CA LYS A 67 6.34 -11.13 9.12
C LYS A 67 5.18 -10.13 9.31
N PRO A 68 4.05 -10.57 9.90
CA PRO A 68 2.95 -9.68 10.23
C PRO A 68 3.37 -8.58 11.22
N TRP A 69 2.72 -7.44 11.10
CA TRP A 69 2.93 -6.22 11.88
C TRP A 69 2.53 -6.35 13.36
N THR A 70 3.16 -5.53 14.22
CA THR A 70 2.77 -5.35 15.63
C THR A 70 2.05 -4.01 15.80
N THR A 71 0.90 -3.99 16.49
CA THR A 71 0.10 -2.78 16.74
C THR A 71 0.80 -1.83 17.71
N THR A 72 0.96 -0.55 17.36
CA THR A 72 1.71 0.44 18.15
C THR A 72 0.90 1.65 18.63
N THR A 73 -0.39 1.74 18.34
CA THR A 73 -1.21 2.90 18.68
C THR A 73 -1.80 2.77 20.09
N ARG A 74 -1.47 3.73 20.98
CA ARG A 74 -2.15 3.93 22.27
C ARG A 74 -3.16 5.06 22.12
N ASP A 75 -4.40 4.82 22.58
CA ASP A 75 -5.48 5.78 22.56
C ASP A 75 -5.21 7.02 23.38
N SER A 76 -5.49 8.20 22.82
CA SER A 76 -5.72 9.43 23.57
C SER A 76 -7.23 9.63 23.74
N ASP A 77 -7.65 9.88 24.96
CA ASP A 77 -9.04 9.93 25.42
C ASP A 77 -9.75 11.23 24.98
N PHE A 78 -10.12 11.33 23.69
CA PHE A 78 -10.94 12.43 23.14
C PHE A 78 -12.23 11.90 22.50
N SER A 79 -12.89 10.93 23.13
CA SER A 79 -13.86 10.06 22.50
C SER A 79 -15.22 10.69 22.11
N MET A 80 -15.63 11.86 22.66
CA MET A 80 -17.00 12.32 22.58
C MET A 80 -17.36 13.13 21.31
N GLU A 81 -16.39 13.67 20.56
CA GLU A 81 -16.66 14.48 19.36
C GLU A 81 -16.17 13.88 18.03
N LEU A 82 -15.56 12.71 18.07
CA LEU A 82 -14.95 12.11 16.89
C LEU A 82 -15.86 11.03 16.30
N HIS A 83 -16.65 11.42 15.32
CA HIS A 83 -17.61 10.51 14.68
C HIS A 83 -17.00 9.78 13.50
N ASN A 84 -17.34 8.48 13.35
CA ASN A 84 -17.07 7.74 12.13
C ASN A 84 -18.21 7.96 11.12
N ILE A 85 -18.06 8.98 10.28
CA ILE A 85 -19.04 9.30 9.23
C ILE A 85 -18.92 8.30 8.06
N LEU A 86 -17.69 7.81 7.79
CA LEU A 86 -17.45 6.89 6.68
C LEU A 86 -18.11 5.53 6.88
N ASN A 87 -18.14 5.03 8.13
CA ASN A 87 -18.79 3.79 8.52
C ASN A 87 -18.54 2.63 7.52
N GLU A 88 -17.28 2.36 7.23
CA GLU A 88 -16.81 1.31 6.29
C GLU A 88 -17.32 1.43 4.83
N GLN A 89 -17.93 2.56 4.44
CA GLN A 89 -18.38 2.80 3.07
C GLN A 89 -17.21 3.15 2.14
N PHE A 90 -16.32 2.20 1.91
CA PHE A 90 -15.06 2.40 1.17
C PHE A 90 -15.20 2.43 -0.36
N ASN A 91 -16.39 2.45 -0.90
CA ASN A 91 -16.63 2.45 -2.34
C ASN A 91 -17.53 3.64 -2.72
N PRO A 92 -17.03 4.88 -2.67
CA PRO A 92 -17.79 6.04 -3.10
C PRO A 92 -18.08 5.97 -4.61
N GLU A 93 -19.17 6.59 -5.05
CA GLU A 93 -19.63 6.53 -6.45
C GLU A 93 -18.84 7.45 -7.39
N ARG A 94 -18.14 8.45 -6.84
CA ARG A 94 -17.42 9.48 -7.63
C ARG A 94 -16.06 9.81 -7.02
N PRO A 95 -15.08 10.25 -7.83
CA PRO A 95 -13.81 10.73 -7.32
C PRO A 95 -14.00 11.98 -6.44
N ASN A 96 -13.08 12.18 -5.53
CA ASN A 96 -13.04 13.32 -4.60
C ASN A 96 -14.29 13.44 -3.68
N THR A 97 -14.99 12.35 -3.44
CA THR A 97 -16.08 12.29 -2.46
C THR A 97 -15.58 11.91 -1.08
N VAL A 98 -14.66 10.94 -1.03
CA VAL A 98 -14.02 10.47 0.20
C VAL A 98 -12.54 10.32 -0.01
N TRP A 99 -11.76 10.99 0.82
CA TRP A 99 -10.33 10.75 0.95
C TRP A 99 -10.03 10.10 2.29
N CYS A 100 -9.05 9.21 2.34
CA CYS A 100 -8.48 8.73 3.59
C CYS A 100 -7.02 9.12 3.70
N THR A 101 -6.58 9.35 4.94
CA THR A 101 -5.21 9.74 5.24
C THR A 101 -4.68 8.93 6.42
N ASP A 102 -3.39 8.62 6.38
CA ASP A 102 -2.70 7.88 7.42
C ASP A 102 -1.19 8.09 7.34
N ILE A 103 -0.50 7.93 8.47
CA ILE A 103 0.94 8.00 8.58
C ILE A 103 1.51 6.61 8.78
N THR A 104 2.48 6.23 7.96
CA THR A 104 3.20 4.98 8.17
C THR A 104 4.68 5.20 8.42
N TYR A 105 5.26 4.35 9.26
CA TYR A 105 6.68 4.38 9.61
C TYR A 105 7.50 3.62 8.58
N ILE A 106 8.64 4.19 8.20
CA ILE A 106 9.64 3.56 7.35
C ILE A 106 10.93 3.48 8.15
N TRP A 107 11.45 2.28 8.32
CA TRP A 107 12.72 2.08 8.99
C TRP A 107 13.87 2.46 8.06
N THR A 108 14.79 3.31 8.53
CA THR A 108 16.03 3.68 7.86
C THR A 108 17.21 3.45 8.80
N GLN A 109 18.44 3.52 8.29
CA GLN A 109 19.64 3.41 9.14
C GLN A 109 19.75 4.54 10.18
N ASP A 110 19.31 5.74 9.79
CA ASP A 110 19.36 6.94 10.64
C ASP A 110 18.14 7.05 11.58
N GLY A 111 17.24 6.05 11.58
CA GLY A 111 16.03 6.05 12.42
C GLY A 111 14.75 5.93 11.60
N PHE A 112 13.61 6.34 12.16
CA PHE A 112 12.34 6.31 11.47
C PHE A 112 12.16 7.50 10.53
N ALA A 113 11.68 7.24 9.34
CA ALA A 113 11.02 8.22 8.49
C ALA A 113 9.50 8.00 8.51
N TYR A 114 8.75 9.04 8.25
CA TYR A 114 7.29 9.07 8.36
C TYR A 114 6.70 9.43 7.01
N LEU A 115 6.00 8.47 6.41
CA LEU A 115 5.30 8.68 5.15
C LEU A 115 3.82 8.95 5.45
N ASN A 116 3.39 10.18 5.21
CA ASN A 116 1.98 10.55 5.26
C ASN A 116 1.39 10.50 3.85
N CYS A 117 0.22 9.89 3.69
CA CYS A 117 -0.45 9.73 2.42
C CYS A 117 -1.90 10.19 2.48
N VAL A 118 -2.39 10.73 1.37
CA VAL A 118 -3.82 10.95 1.12
C VAL A 118 -4.23 10.10 -0.08
N MET A 119 -5.24 9.27 0.11
CA MET A 119 -5.80 8.38 -0.90
C MET A 119 -7.23 8.79 -1.25
N ASP A 120 -7.52 8.91 -2.55
CA ASP A 120 -8.90 8.97 -3.05
C ASP A 120 -9.49 7.55 -3.07
N LEU A 121 -10.54 7.32 -2.29
CA LEU A 121 -11.14 5.99 -2.14
C LEU A 121 -11.84 5.50 -3.41
N TYR A 122 -12.36 6.38 -4.26
CA TYR A 122 -12.97 5.97 -5.53
C TYR A 122 -11.95 5.28 -6.43
N ALA A 123 -10.84 5.96 -6.70
CA ALA A 123 -9.80 5.45 -7.59
C ALA A 123 -8.80 4.55 -6.86
N ARG A 124 -8.82 4.50 -5.51
CA ARG A 124 -7.80 3.86 -4.66
C ARG A 124 -6.39 4.33 -4.99
N LYS A 125 -6.28 5.60 -5.34
CA LYS A 125 -5.05 6.25 -5.79
C LYS A 125 -4.52 7.19 -4.72
N ILE A 126 -3.23 7.10 -4.43
CA ILE A 126 -2.55 8.13 -3.63
C ILE A 126 -2.51 9.41 -4.48
N ILE A 127 -3.11 10.46 -3.96
CA ILE A 127 -3.22 11.76 -4.63
C ILE A 127 -2.23 12.79 -4.09
N ALA A 128 -1.77 12.58 -2.87
CA ALA A 128 -0.67 13.35 -2.29
C ALA A 128 0.07 12.52 -1.24
N TRP A 129 1.33 12.86 -1.03
CA TRP A 129 2.15 12.28 0.03
C TRP A 129 3.25 13.25 0.46
N THR A 130 3.72 13.10 1.69
CA THR A 130 4.93 13.72 2.23
C THR A 130 5.76 12.69 2.97
N LEU A 131 7.07 12.81 2.88
CA LEU A 131 8.02 12.01 3.62
C LEU A 131 8.85 12.96 4.49
N ALA A 132 8.96 12.66 5.77
CA ALA A 132 9.67 13.47 6.76
C ALA A 132 10.43 12.60 7.77
N ASP A 133 11.37 13.19 8.46
CA ASP A 133 12.08 12.59 9.60
C ASP A 133 11.36 12.81 10.94
N THR A 134 10.30 13.61 10.95
CA THR A 134 9.47 13.89 12.11
C THR A 134 8.00 13.61 11.84
N MET A 135 7.23 13.32 12.87
CA MET A 135 5.79 13.06 12.81
C MET A 135 4.99 14.28 13.30
N GLU A 136 5.32 15.46 12.76
CA GLU A 136 4.69 16.71 13.15
C GLU A 136 3.36 16.94 12.41
N VAL A 137 2.48 17.74 13.02
CA VAL A 137 1.21 18.15 12.41
C VAL A 137 1.42 18.93 11.10
N SER A 138 2.52 19.67 10.99
CA SER A 138 2.92 20.39 9.79
C SER A 138 3.00 19.51 8.54
N THR A 139 3.52 18.29 8.66
CA THR A 139 3.65 17.33 7.55
C THR A 139 2.30 16.82 7.07
N VAL A 140 1.37 16.59 7.99
CA VAL A 140 -0.01 16.18 7.66
C VAL A 140 -0.76 17.31 6.95
N ILE A 141 -0.57 18.55 7.43
CA ILE A 141 -1.16 19.75 6.80
C ILE A 141 -0.57 19.97 5.39
N GLU A 142 0.72 19.81 5.22
CA GLU A 142 1.37 19.88 3.91
C GLU A 142 0.76 18.88 2.94
N THR A 143 0.58 17.63 3.39
CA THR A 143 0.03 16.57 2.55
C THR A 143 -1.41 16.87 2.11
N ILE A 144 -2.28 17.31 3.03
CA ILE A 144 -3.66 17.63 2.66
C ILE A 144 -3.72 18.85 1.73
N ASN A 145 -2.85 19.86 1.91
CA ASN A 145 -2.79 20.99 1.01
C ASN A 145 -2.29 20.60 -0.39
N LYS A 146 -1.32 19.70 -0.51
CA LYS A 146 -0.92 19.11 -1.79
C LYS A 146 -2.08 18.36 -2.45
N ALA A 147 -2.85 17.59 -1.68
CA ALA A 147 -4.03 16.89 -2.21
C ALA A 147 -5.09 17.85 -2.75
N LYS A 148 -5.39 18.90 -2.01
CA LYS A 148 -6.33 19.96 -2.45
C LYS A 148 -5.86 20.64 -3.74
N ALA A 149 -4.61 21.03 -3.80
CA ALA A 149 -4.02 21.66 -4.98
C ALA A 149 -4.03 20.71 -6.21
N CYS A 150 -3.71 19.43 -5.99
CA CYS A 150 -3.70 18.42 -7.05
C CYS A 150 -5.10 18.17 -7.63
N ARG A 151 -6.15 18.25 -6.81
CA ARG A 151 -7.52 17.87 -7.22
C ARG A 151 -8.41 19.07 -7.52
N ASN A 152 -7.99 20.29 -7.16
CA ASN A 152 -8.75 21.52 -7.35
C ASN A 152 -10.23 21.34 -6.96
N THR A 153 -10.49 20.84 -5.76
CA THR A 153 -11.84 20.49 -5.31
C THR A 153 -12.34 21.48 -4.26
N ASP A 154 -13.44 22.12 -4.56
CA ASP A 154 -14.21 22.97 -3.63
C ASP A 154 -15.41 22.23 -3.02
N LEU A 155 -15.59 20.97 -3.36
CA LEU A 155 -16.73 20.18 -2.91
C LEU A 155 -16.59 19.75 -1.44
N PRO A 156 -17.70 19.68 -0.70
CA PRO A 156 -17.70 19.04 0.60
C PRO A 156 -17.34 17.57 0.42
N LEU A 157 -16.15 17.21 0.82
CA LEU A 157 -15.67 15.85 0.80
C LEU A 157 -15.45 15.35 2.23
N ILE A 158 -15.56 14.04 2.40
CA ILE A 158 -15.21 13.37 3.65
C ILE A 158 -13.71 13.13 3.66
N ILE A 159 -13.02 13.59 4.73
CA ILE A 159 -11.65 13.21 5.02
C ILE A 159 -11.64 12.27 6.22
N HIS A 160 -11.25 11.02 5.99
CA HIS A 160 -11.20 9.98 7.01
C HIS A 160 -9.76 9.72 7.48
N SER A 161 -9.57 9.62 8.79
CA SER A 161 -8.29 9.34 9.42
C SER A 161 -8.47 8.47 10.67
N ASP A 162 -7.36 7.98 11.21
CA ASP A 162 -7.33 7.48 12.59
C ASP A 162 -7.47 8.64 13.60
N ARG A 163 -7.38 8.32 14.90
CA ARG A 163 -7.43 9.29 16.01
C ARG A 163 -6.04 9.74 16.46
N GLY A 164 -5.03 9.66 15.61
CA GLY A 164 -3.70 10.15 15.93
C GLY A 164 -3.70 11.62 16.33
N SER A 165 -2.81 12.01 17.22
CA SER A 165 -2.71 13.38 17.76
C SER A 165 -2.61 14.45 16.66
N GLN A 166 -2.04 14.11 15.50
CA GLN A 166 -1.92 14.98 14.35
C GLN A 166 -3.30 15.34 13.79
N TYR A 167 -4.21 14.34 13.67
CA TYR A 167 -5.52 14.49 13.05
C TYR A 167 -6.60 15.07 13.98
N VAL A 168 -6.34 15.13 15.27
CA VAL A 168 -7.23 15.80 16.25
C VAL A 168 -6.78 17.19 16.63
N SER A 169 -5.64 17.65 16.12
CA SER A 169 -5.07 18.96 16.41
C SER A 169 -5.93 20.12 15.90
N ASN A 170 -5.85 21.28 16.54
CA ASN A 170 -6.52 22.50 16.10
C ASN A 170 -6.05 22.95 14.69
N ALA A 171 -4.76 22.77 14.39
CA ALA A 171 -4.21 23.10 13.09
C ALA A 171 -4.80 22.22 11.97
N TRP A 172 -4.97 20.93 12.22
CA TRP A 172 -5.66 20.03 11.30
C TRP A 172 -7.14 20.41 11.12
N ARG A 173 -7.86 20.69 12.22
CA ARG A 173 -9.27 21.12 12.18
C ARG A 173 -9.43 22.38 11.32
N LYS A 174 -8.53 23.36 11.48
CA LYS A 174 -8.51 24.60 10.66
C LYS A 174 -8.21 24.29 9.19
N SER A 175 -7.23 23.44 8.92
CA SER A 175 -6.85 23.08 7.54
C SER A 175 -7.95 22.30 6.81
N THR A 176 -8.82 21.60 7.52
CA THR A 176 -9.91 20.77 6.97
C THR A 176 -11.31 21.30 7.29
N GLU A 177 -11.44 22.61 7.59
CA GLU A 177 -12.74 23.20 8.02
C GLU A 177 -13.87 23.05 6.99
N LYS A 178 -13.52 23.07 5.69
CA LYS A 178 -14.47 22.87 4.58
C LYS A 178 -14.76 21.40 4.26
N MET A 179 -14.15 20.47 5.00
CA MET A 179 -14.32 19.03 4.82
C MET A 179 -15.12 18.44 5.97
N GLN A 180 -15.83 17.35 5.69
CA GLN A 180 -16.44 16.54 6.74
C GLN A 180 -15.37 15.58 7.30
N ARG A 181 -14.93 15.83 8.53
CA ARG A 181 -13.94 14.97 9.19
C ARG A 181 -14.62 13.72 9.72
N SER A 182 -14.08 12.57 9.36
CA SER A 182 -14.48 11.25 9.81
C SER A 182 -13.30 10.57 10.49
N TYR A 183 -13.55 9.87 11.59
CA TYR A 183 -12.49 9.25 12.39
C TYR A 183 -12.81 7.78 12.65
N SER A 184 -11.80 6.92 12.54
CA SER A 184 -11.91 5.50 12.90
C SER A 184 -12.39 5.33 14.35
N HIS A 185 -13.09 4.25 14.64
CA HIS A 185 -13.37 3.87 16.02
C HIS A 185 -12.08 3.49 16.75
N SER A 186 -12.03 3.78 18.03
CA SER A 186 -10.88 3.41 18.86
C SER A 186 -10.70 1.89 18.86
N GLY A 187 -9.46 1.42 18.57
CA GLY A 187 -9.14 -0.01 18.57
C GLY A 187 -9.75 -0.82 17.42
N TYR A 188 -10.35 -0.18 16.41
CA TYR A 188 -10.98 -0.87 15.27
C TYR A 188 -10.22 -0.63 13.95
N PRO A 189 -9.26 -1.51 13.61
CA PRO A 189 -8.36 -1.31 12.47
C PRO A 189 -9.07 -1.37 11.11
N TYR A 190 -10.25 -1.98 11.04
CA TYR A 190 -10.97 -2.10 9.77
C TYR A 190 -11.48 -0.77 9.20
N ASP A 191 -11.66 0.24 10.05
CA ASP A 191 -12.16 1.55 9.65
C ASP A 191 -11.20 2.31 8.70
N ASN A 192 -9.89 2.02 8.73
CA ASN A 192 -8.90 2.63 7.84
C ASN A 192 -8.19 1.61 6.92
N ALA A 193 -8.81 0.44 6.76
CA ALA A 193 -8.22 -0.74 6.11
C ALA A 193 -7.70 -0.48 4.67
N ARG A 194 -8.27 0.48 3.93
CA ARG A 194 -7.89 0.74 2.54
C ARG A 194 -6.50 1.35 2.44
N ILE A 195 -6.21 2.38 3.22
CA ILE A 195 -4.89 3.01 3.20
C ILE A 195 -3.86 2.14 3.93
N GLU A 196 -4.26 1.41 4.99
CA GLU A 196 -3.40 0.44 5.66
C GLU A 196 -2.97 -0.69 4.70
N SER A 197 -3.89 -1.18 3.87
CA SER A 197 -3.57 -2.15 2.82
C SER A 197 -2.54 -1.61 1.83
N PHE A 198 -2.63 -0.34 1.45
CA PHE A 198 -1.62 0.32 0.62
C PHE A 198 -0.28 0.41 1.33
N HIS A 199 -0.26 0.83 2.60
CA HIS A 199 0.98 0.90 3.38
C HIS A 199 1.63 -0.48 3.54
N SER A 200 0.84 -1.51 3.80
CA SER A 200 1.33 -2.89 3.84
C SER A 200 1.91 -3.33 2.49
N LEU A 201 1.26 -2.96 1.39
CA LEU A 201 1.70 -3.30 0.05
C LEU A 201 3.03 -2.62 -0.30
N ILE A 202 3.15 -1.30 -0.10
CA ILE A 202 4.38 -0.56 -0.41
C ILE A 202 5.55 -1.01 0.46
N LYS A 203 5.32 -1.28 1.75
CA LYS A 203 6.35 -1.86 2.64
C LYS A 203 6.82 -3.20 2.12
N ARG A 204 5.92 -4.11 1.83
CA ARG A 204 6.25 -5.47 1.38
C ARG A 204 6.90 -5.51 0.00
N GLU A 205 6.39 -4.72 -0.95
CA GLU A 205 6.80 -4.82 -2.35
C GLU A 205 7.96 -3.89 -2.72
N LEU A 206 8.20 -2.86 -1.92
CA LEU A 206 9.24 -1.88 -2.17
C LEU A 206 10.16 -1.67 -0.96
N LEU A 207 9.68 -1.03 0.10
CA LEU A 207 10.53 -0.46 1.15
C LEU A 207 11.39 -1.50 1.88
N ASN A 208 10.81 -2.64 2.28
CA ASN A 208 11.53 -3.70 2.99
C ASN A 208 12.60 -4.44 2.16
N ARG A 209 12.77 -4.03 0.91
CA ARG A 209 13.71 -4.66 -0.05
C ARG A 209 14.92 -3.82 -0.32
N PHE A 210 14.88 -2.58 0.08
CA PHE A 210 15.98 -1.66 -0.04
C PHE A 210 16.60 -1.40 1.34
N HIS A 211 17.90 -1.25 1.33
CA HIS A 211 18.63 -0.77 2.47
C HIS A 211 18.55 0.76 2.45
N ILE A 212 17.53 1.31 3.14
CA ILE A 212 17.27 2.74 3.12
C ILE A 212 18.19 3.41 4.14
N ILE A 213 19.04 4.32 3.68
CA ILE A 213 19.99 5.03 4.54
C ILE A 213 19.23 6.07 5.39
N ASN A 214 18.49 6.96 4.73
CA ASN A 214 17.71 7.99 5.40
C ASN A 214 16.49 8.37 4.55
N TYR A 215 15.69 9.34 5.04
CA TYR A 215 14.46 9.75 4.35
C TYR A 215 14.70 10.52 3.03
N LYS A 216 15.92 10.96 2.75
CA LYS A 216 16.32 11.61 1.48
C LYS A 216 16.82 10.62 0.43
N HIS A 217 17.11 9.38 0.82
CA HIS A 217 17.54 8.30 -0.05
C HIS A 217 16.38 7.74 -0.88
#